data_c73b4a2c4d0c91d3e1fbb114eac16344
#
_entry.id   c73b4a2c4d0c91d3e1fbb114eac16344
#
_cell.length_a   1.000
_cell.length_b   1.000
_cell.length_c   1.000
_cell.angle_alpha   90.00
_cell.angle_beta   90.00
_cell.angle_gamma   90.00
#
_symmetry.space_group_name_H-M   'P 1'
#
loop_
_entity.id
_entity.type
_entity.pdbx_description
1 polymer ?
#
loop_
_entity_poly.entity_id
_entity_poly.type
_entity_poly.pdbx_seq_one_letter_code
_entity_poly.pdbx_strand_id
1 'polypeptide(L)'
;MPATHDPAFDPEAHRLAPPRWFDDLTVGEEFPLPSRTLGDGNFTAFQTVSLDNHPIHYDVEYCRKRGLKAPLAHGLQVLSFTAAGAGLFPHQIGDALLGFVEVNAKFLKGVFPGDTLYPKLVITRLTPQRTTGLCVMRATVHNQNGELVLDGQHTYLIRKRA
;
A
#
# COMPACT_ATOMS: atom_id res chain seq x y z
N MET A 1 -34.55 -29.26 -5.46
CA MET A 1 -33.43 -28.37 -5.08
C MET A 1 -33.06 -27.54 -6.29
N PRO A 2 -32.76 -26.24 -6.19
CA PRO A 2 -32.25 -25.49 -7.34
C PRO A 2 -30.93 -26.14 -7.79
N ALA A 3 -30.66 -26.08 -9.09
CA ALA A 3 -29.41 -26.60 -9.64
C ALA A 3 -28.22 -25.86 -8.96
N THR A 4 -27.28 -26.65 -8.43
CA THR A 4 -26.07 -26.10 -7.76
C THR A 4 -24.96 -25.74 -8.74
N HIS A 5 -25.19 -25.98 -10.04
CA HIS A 5 -24.27 -25.69 -11.13
C HIS A 5 -24.95 -24.74 -12.12
N ASP A 6 -24.30 -23.59 -12.37
CA ASP A 6 -24.71 -22.65 -13.41
C ASP A 6 -23.73 -22.78 -14.60
N PRO A 7 -24.17 -23.38 -15.72
CA PRO A 7 -23.30 -23.56 -16.88
C PRO A 7 -22.95 -22.25 -17.61
N ALA A 8 -23.66 -21.15 -17.29
CA ALA A 8 -23.36 -19.81 -17.86
C ALA A 8 -22.36 -19.03 -17.05
N PHE A 9 -22.00 -19.47 -15.82
CA PHE A 9 -21.02 -18.79 -15.00
C PHE A 9 -19.60 -19.07 -15.50
N ASP A 10 -18.90 -18.02 -15.90
CA ASP A 10 -17.48 -18.05 -16.28
C ASP A 10 -16.62 -17.44 -15.16
N PRO A 11 -15.86 -18.27 -14.42
CA PRO A 11 -14.97 -17.78 -13.37
C PRO A 11 -13.85 -16.87 -13.90
N GLU A 12 -13.43 -17.03 -15.15
CA GLU A 12 -12.40 -16.17 -15.77
C GLU A 12 -12.91 -14.75 -16.06
N ALA A 13 -14.23 -14.59 -16.24
CA ALA A 13 -14.88 -13.30 -16.37
C ALA A 13 -15.13 -12.60 -15.03
N HIS A 14 -14.98 -13.31 -13.89
CA HIS A 14 -15.21 -12.75 -12.55
C HIS A 14 -14.03 -11.87 -12.09
N ARG A 15 -14.06 -10.60 -12.49
CA ARG A 15 -12.97 -9.63 -12.27
C ARG A 15 -13.49 -8.32 -11.67
N LEU A 16 -12.69 -7.70 -10.78
CA LEU A 16 -13.03 -6.39 -10.19
C LEU A 16 -12.88 -5.24 -11.18
N ALA A 17 -12.02 -5.39 -12.18
CA ALA A 17 -11.77 -4.37 -13.21
C ALA A 17 -11.30 -5.04 -14.51
N PRO A 18 -11.46 -4.36 -15.67
CA PRO A 18 -10.86 -4.81 -16.92
C PRO A 18 -9.34 -4.94 -16.80
N PRO A 19 -8.71 -5.99 -17.37
CA PRO A 19 -7.27 -6.17 -17.32
C PRO A 19 -6.52 -5.10 -18.09
N ARG A 20 -5.44 -4.61 -17.51
CA ARG A 20 -4.55 -3.60 -18.09
C ARG A 20 -3.12 -4.14 -18.14
N TRP A 21 -2.35 -3.65 -19.09
CA TRP A 21 -0.96 -3.99 -19.32
C TRP A 21 -0.10 -2.75 -19.13
N PHE A 22 1.21 -2.89 -19.19
CA PHE A 22 2.12 -1.74 -19.08
C PHE A 22 1.77 -0.63 -20.08
N ASP A 23 1.40 -1.01 -21.31
CA ASP A 23 1.11 -0.06 -22.39
C ASP A 23 -0.20 0.74 -22.19
N ASP A 24 -1.06 0.30 -21.27
CA ASP A 24 -2.32 0.98 -20.93
C ASP A 24 -2.16 1.98 -19.76
N LEU A 25 -0.97 2.08 -19.18
CA LEU A 25 -0.71 2.96 -18.04
C LEU A 25 -0.27 4.35 -18.52
N THR A 26 -0.62 5.38 -17.74
CA THR A 26 -0.27 6.77 -18.05
C THR A 26 0.36 7.44 -16.82
N VAL A 27 1.41 8.25 -17.07
CA VAL A 27 2.00 9.08 -16.00
C VAL A 27 0.96 10.08 -15.52
N GLY A 28 0.88 10.25 -14.19
CA GLY A 28 -0.12 11.08 -13.51
C GLY A 28 -1.37 10.34 -13.06
N GLU A 29 -1.55 9.06 -13.43
CA GLU A 29 -2.67 8.27 -12.87
C GLU A 29 -2.52 8.12 -11.36
N GLU A 30 -3.65 8.29 -10.65
CA GLU A 30 -3.74 8.23 -9.20
C GLU A 30 -4.52 7.00 -8.72
N PHE A 31 -3.99 6.36 -7.69
CA PHE A 31 -4.60 5.20 -7.05
C PHE A 31 -4.72 5.46 -5.55
N PRO A 32 -5.84 6.00 -5.08
CA PRO A 32 -6.10 6.13 -3.66
C PRO A 32 -6.27 4.74 -3.04
N LEU A 33 -5.72 4.57 -1.85
CA LEU A 33 -5.86 3.35 -1.07
C LEU A 33 -6.83 3.60 0.09
N PRO A 34 -7.50 2.57 0.62
CA PRO A 34 -8.42 2.74 1.74
C PRO A 34 -7.77 3.40 2.95
N SER A 35 -8.42 4.42 3.49
CA SER A 35 -8.00 5.03 4.75
C SER A 35 -8.24 4.07 5.92
N ARG A 36 -7.37 4.17 6.94
CA ARG A 36 -7.49 3.37 8.17
C ARG A 36 -7.05 4.15 9.38
N THR A 37 -7.81 4.05 10.46
CA THR A 37 -7.41 4.54 11.78
C THR A 37 -6.58 3.47 12.47
N LEU A 38 -5.42 3.85 13.00
CA LEU A 38 -4.55 2.95 13.75
C LEU A 38 -5.09 2.76 15.17
N GLY A 39 -5.34 1.52 15.54
CA GLY A 39 -5.67 1.13 16.88
C GLY A 39 -4.68 0.09 17.43
N ASP A 40 -4.83 -0.31 18.68
CA ASP A 40 -3.95 -1.26 19.37
C ASP A 40 -3.78 -2.58 18.60
N GLY A 41 -4.85 -3.05 17.94
CA GLY A 41 -4.79 -4.25 17.09
C GLY A 41 -3.80 -4.13 15.94
N ASN A 42 -3.63 -2.93 15.35
CA ASN A 42 -2.66 -2.71 14.28
C ASN A 42 -1.21 -2.79 14.81
N PHE A 43 -0.96 -2.24 15.99
CA PHE A 43 0.36 -2.31 16.63
C PHE A 43 0.71 -3.75 16.99
N THR A 44 -0.22 -4.47 17.64
CA THR A 44 -0.02 -5.88 18.02
C THR A 44 0.23 -6.78 16.80
N ALA A 45 -0.57 -6.62 15.74
CA ALA A 45 -0.41 -7.39 14.51
C ALA A 45 0.96 -7.13 13.86
N PHE A 46 1.41 -5.86 13.80
CA PHE A 46 2.70 -5.53 13.23
C PHE A 46 3.87 -6.04 14.10
N GLN A 47 3.76 -5.96 15.42
CA GLN A 47 4.73 -6.54 16.36
C GLN A 47 4.93 -8.04 16.10
N THR A 48 3.81 -8.77 15.92
CA THR A 48 3.83 -10.21 15.69
C THR A 48 4.60 -10.61 14.43
N VAL A 49 4.47 -9.84 13.34
CA VAL A 49 5.15 -10.16 12.09
C VAL A 49 6.56 -9.59 11.99
N SER A 50 6.82 -8.44 12.62
CA SER A 50 8.13 -7.77 12.56
C SER A 50 9.10 -8.25 13.63
N LEU A 51 8.59 -8.78 14.75
CA LEU A 51 9.31 -9.10 15.98
C LEU A 51 10.05 -7.88 16.60
N ASP A 52 9.73 -6.66 16.15
CA ASP A 52 10.28 -5.43 16.71
C ASP A 52 9.54 -5.05 17.98
N ASN A 53 10.17 -5.37 19.11
CA ASN A 53 9.64 -5.17 20.46
C ASN A 53 10.23 -3.94 21.18
N HIS A 54 10.79 -2.98 20.44
CA HIS A 54 11.34 -1.81 21.09
C HIS A 54 10.26 -1.04 21.87
N PRO A 55 10.48 -0.66 23.14
CA PRO A 55 9.44 -0.11 24.02
C PRO A 55 8.84 1.21 23.52
N ILE A 56 9.48 1.93 22.61
CA ILE A 56 8.91 3.13 21.98
C ILE A 56 7.59 2.87 21.26
N HIS A 57 7.32 1.63 20.88
CA HIS A 57 6.13 1.22 20.14
C HIS A 57 5.02 0.66 21.03
N TYR A 58 5.30 0.34 22.31
CA TYR A 58 4.37 -0.43 23.15
C TYR A 58 4.28 0.04 24.59
N ASP A 59 5.32 0.72 25.13
CA ASP A 59 5.38 1.11 26.54
C ASP A 59 5.06 2.59 26.69
N VAL A 60 3.86 2.86 27.21
CA VAL A 60 3.37 4.24 27.42
C VAL A 60 4.26 5.01 28.41
N GLU A 61 4.75 4.35 29.47
CA GLU A 61 5.60 5.01 30.47
C GLU A 61 6.99 5.33 29.90
N TYR A 62 7.52 4.43 29.07
CA TYR A 62 8.76 4.69 28.33
C TYR A 62 8.62 5.91 27.41
N CYS A 63 7.51 5.97 26.66
CA CYS A 63 7.21 7.10 25.77
C CYS A 63 7.05 8.41 26.54
N ARG A 64 6.29 8.40 27.63
CA ARG A 64 6.07 9.57 28.50
C ARG A 64 7.38 10.14 29.03
N LYS A 65 8.28 9.29 29.51
CA LYS A 65 9.62 9.69 29.99
C LYS A 65 10.48 10.35 28.91
N ARG A 66 10.18 10.10 27.62
CA ARG A 66 10.88 10.67 26.46
C ARG A 66 10.14 11.84 25.80
N GLY A 67 9.05 12.32 26.41
CA GLY A 67 8.27 13.45 25.90
C GLY A 67 7.39 13.10 24.70
N LEU A 68 7.19 11.81 24.42
CA LEU A 68 6.23 11.38 23.40
C LEU A 68 4.82 11.32 23.99
N LYS A 69 3.81 11.73 23.20
CA LYS A 69 2.40 11.75 23.63
C LYS A 69 1.78 10.35 23.80
N ALA A 70 2.32 9.35 23.08
CA ALA A 70 1.85 7.96 23.04
C ALA A 70 2.91 7.07 22.40
N PRO A 71 2.74 5.73 22.38
CA PRO A 71 3.56 4.84 21.56
C PRO A 71 3.57 5.24 20.10
N LEU A 72 4.76 5.21 19.49
CA LEU A 72 4.98 5.61 18.10
C LEU A 72 4.78 4.40 17.18
N ALA A 73 4.06 4.56 16.08
CA ALA A 73 3.97 3.53 15.05
C ALA A 73 5.36 3.23 14.44
N HIS A 74 5.63 1.96 14.14
CA HIS A 74 6.84 1.61 13.40
C HIS A 74 6.85 2.25 12.03
N GLY A 75 7.99 2.72 11.55
CA GLY A 75 8.09 3.27 10.20
C GLY A 75 7.65 2.26 9.13
N LEU A 76 8.09 1.00 9.25
CA LEU A 76 7.68 -0.07 8.33
C LEU A 76 6.18 -0.40 8.44
N GLN A 77 5.56 -0.22 9.60
CA GLN A 77 4.11 -0.32 9.75
C GLN A 77 3.40 0.76 8.95
N VAL A 78 3.84 2.01 9.05
CA VAL A 78 3.30 3.12 8.25
C VAL A 78 3.50 2.87 6.76
N LEU A 79 4.68 2.38 6.35
CA LEU A 79 4.96 2.00 4.96
C LEU A 79 4.00 0.91 4.47
N SER A 80 3.65 -0.07 5.30
CA SER A 80 2.74 -1.16 4.90
C SER A 80 1.36 -0.68 4.47
N PHE A 81 0.91 0.49 4.91
CA PHE A 81 -0.35 1.09 4.45
C PHE A 81 -0.32 1.52 2.98
N THR A 82 0.85 1.63 2.37
CA THR A 82 1.01 1.93 0.94
C THR A 82 0.95 0.68 0.06
N ALA A 83 0.74 -0.52 0.64
CA ALA A 83 0.65 -1.76 -0.12
C ALA A 83 -0.45 -1.65 -1.20
N ALA A 84 -0.04 -1.71 -2.46
CA ALA A 84 -0.92 -1.49 -3.61
C ALA A 84 -2.11 -2.44 -3.64
N GLY A 85 -1.94 -3.67 -3.10
CA GLY A 85 -2.99 -4.70 -3.00
C GLY A 85 -4.21 -4.30 -2.16
N ALA A 86 -4.10 -3.26 -1.34
CA ALA A 86 -5.24 -2.69 -0.64
C ALA A 86 -6.19 -1.89 -1.56
N GLY A 87 -5.74 -1.48 -2.76
CA GLY A 87 -6.51 -0.71 -3.74
C GLY A 87 -6.72 -1.47 -5.06
N LEU A 88 -7.18 -0.74 -6.08
CA LEU A 88 -7.57 -1.33 -7.37
C LEU A 88 -6.40 -1.61 -8.32
N PHE A 89 -5.24 -0.99 -8.12
CA PHE A 89 -4.11 -1.10 -9.06
C PHE A 89 -3.73 -2.54 -9.39
N PRO A 90 -3.45 -3.45 -8.42
CA PRO A 90 -3.10 -4.83 -8.74
C PRO A 90 -4.23 -5.62 -9.40
N HIS A 91 -5.48 -5.26 -9.09
CA HIS A 91 -6.65 -5.92 -9.72
C HIS A 91 -6.82 -5.48 -11.17
N GLN A 92 -6.41 -4.26 -11.53
CA GLN A 92 -6.43 -3.78 -12.91
C GLN A 92 -5.33 -4.39 -13.75
N ILE A 93 -4.10 -4.48 -13.23
CA ILE A 93 -2.97 -5.04 -13.96
C ILE A 93 -2.88 -6.57 -13.87
N GLY A 94 -3.58 -7.21 -12.91
CA GLY A 94 -3.80 -8.65 -12.83
C GLY A 94 -2.54 -9.48 -13.17
N ASP A 95 -2.66 -10.31 -14.19
CA ASP A 95 -1.61 -11.21 -14.67
C ASP A 95 -0.42 -10.48 -15.33
N ALA A 96 -0.55 -9.18 -15.61
CA ALA A 96 0.56 -8.38 -16.13
C ALA A 96 1.56 -8.00 -15.04
N LEU A 97 1.19 -8.02 -13.76
CA LEU A 97 2.09 -7.74 -12.64
C LEU A 97 3.09 -8.88 -12.47
N LEU A 98 4.38 -8.61 -12.70
CA LEU A 98 5.45 -9.59 -12.56
C LEU A 98 6.17 -9.48 -11.22
N GLY A 99 6.25 -8.29 -10.63
CA GLY A 99 6.90 -8.12 -9.34
C GLY A 99 6.89 -6.70 -8.80
N PHE A 100 7.03 -6.61 -7.48
CA PHE A 100 7.36 -5.41 -6.74
C PHE A 100 8.87 -5.40 -6.53
N VAL A 101 9.61 -4.55 -7.25
CA VAL A 101 11.07 -4.69 -7.40
C VAL A 101 11.87 -3.70 -6.55
N GLU A 102 11.23 -2.60 -6.12
CA GLU A 102 11.91 -1.60 -5.31
C GLU A 102 10.91 -0.82 -4.46
N VAL A 103 11.32 -0.45 -3.26
CA VAL A 103 10.62 0.48 -2.39
C VAL A 103 11.61 1.39 -1.66
N ASN A 104 11.30 2.66 -1.56
CA ASN A 104 11.95 3.57 -0.64
C ASN A 104 10.92 4.44 0.07
N ALA A 105 11.25 4.97 1.23
CA ALA A 105 10.37 5.86 1.98
C ALA A 105 11.16 6.78 2.91
N LYS A 106 10.62 8.00 3.09
CA LYS A 106 11.00 8.95 4.14
C LYS A 106 9.85 9.09 5.11
N PHE A 107 10.12 8.92 6.39
CA PHE A 107 9.15 9.12 7.46
C PHE A 107 9.29 10.56 7.96
N LEU A 108 8.30 11.38 7.69
CA LEU A 108 8.39 12.83 7.86
C LEU A 108 7.82 13.30 9.20
N LYS A 109 6.83 12.56 9.73
CA LYS A 109 6.20 12.84 11.03
C LYS A 109 5.86 11.54 11.76
N GLY A 110 5.83 11.60 13.08
CA GLY A 110 5.39 10.50 13.93
C GLY A 110 3.90 10.23 13.76
N VAL A 111 3.56 8.95 13.73
CA VAL A 111 2.19 8.44 13.67
C VAL A 111 1.88 7.71 14.97
N PHE A 112 0.70 7.92 15.54
CA PHE A 112 0.31 7.47 16.87
C PHE A 112 -1.04 6.73 16.83
N PRO A 113 -1.38 5.95 17.86
CA PRO A 113 -2.72 5.39 17.99
C PRO A 113 -3.80 6.48 17.88
N GLY A 114 -4.86 6.20 17.14
CA GLY A 114 -5.94 7.14 16.85
C GLY A 114 -5.72 7.98 15.58
N ASP A 115 -4.51 8.02 15.01
CA ASP A 115 -4.31 8.69 13.72
C ASP A 115 -4.97 7.89 12.59
N THR A 116 -5.61 8.60 11.67
CA THR A 116 -6.18 8.02 10.45
C THR A 116 -5.26 8.33 9.27
N LEU A 117 -4.83 7.29 8.57
CA LEU A 117 -3.91 7.38 7.44
C LEU A 117 -4.64 7.29 6.11
N TYR A 118 -4.25 8.15 5.18
CA TYR A 118 -4.81 8.27 3.83
C TYR A 118 -3.69 8.03 2.80
N PRO A 119 -3.42 6.77 2.42
CA PRO A 119 -2.38 6.45 1.47
C PRO A 119 -2.83 6.67 0.04
N LYS A 120 -1.89 7.05 -0.83
CA LYS A 120 -2.11 7.21 -2.28
C LYS A 120 -0.85 6.84 -3.06
N LEU A 121 -1.04 6.20 -4.22
CA LEU A 121 0.00 5.96 -5.21
C LEU A 121 -0.30 6.80 -6.46
N VAL A 122 0.75 7.37 -7.08
CA VAL A 122 0.66 8.16 -8.32
C VAL A 122 1.76 7.71 -9.26
N ILE A 123 1.42 7.33 -10.49
CA ILE A 123 2.42 6.98 -11.50
C ILE A 123 3.24 8.22 -11.84
N THR A 124 4.55 8.16 -11.61
CA THR A 124 5.47 9.28 -11.87
C THR A 124 6.40 9.02 -13.04
N ARG A 125 6.64 7.75 -13.38
CA ARG A 125 7.50 7.37 -14.50
C ARG A 125 7.14 5.98 -15.03
N LEU A 126 7.15 5.85 -16.34
CA LEU A 126 7.03 4.58 -17.06
C LEU A 126 8.28 4.41 -17.93
N THR A 127 9.00 3.31 -17.71
CA THR A 127 10.22 2.99 -18.46
C THR A 127 10.00 1.69 -19.23
N PRO A 128 9.69 1.77 -20.53
CA PRO A 128 9.44 0.59 -21.34
C PRO A 128 10.73 -0.23 -21.54
N GLN A 129 10.57 -1.55 -21.54
CA GLN A 129 11.57 -2.54 -21.93
C GLN A 129 11.05 -3.35 -23.12
N ARG A 130 11.75 -4.39 -23.55
CA ARG A 130 11.34 -5.18 -24.72
C ARG A 130 9.95 -5.82 -24.59
N THR A 131 9.71 -6.56 -23.51
CA THR A 131 8.46 -7.31 -23.25
C THR A 131 7.79 -6.90 -21.95
N THR A 132 8.39 -5.99 -21.19
CA THR A 132 7.94 -5.49 -19.89
C THR A 132 8.13 -3.99 -19.81
N GLY A 133 7.84 -3.40 -18.66
CA GLY A 133 8.22 -2.05 -18.31
C GLY A 133 8.29 -1.86 -16.81
N LEU A 134 9.05 -0.87 -16.38
CA LEU A 134 9.09 -0.42 -14.99
C LEU A 134 8.07 0.71 -14.80
N CYS A 135 7.13 0.49 -13.89
CA CYS A 135 6.17 1.49 -13.44
C CYS A 135 6.63 2.02 -12.08
N VAL A 136 7.02 3.29 -12.05
CA VAL A 136 7.45 3.98 -10.84
C VAL A 136 6.28 4.82 -10.33
N MET A 137 5.92 4.63 -9.06
CA MET A 137 4.82 5.34 -8.41
C MET A 137 5.33 6.06 -7.17
N ARG A 138 5.01 7.34 -7.02
CA ARG A 138 5.16 8.03 -5.74
C ARG A 138 4.11 7.49 -4.78
N ALA A 139 4.54 7.13 -3.58
CA ALA A 139 3.70 6.67 -2.49
C ALA A 139 3.65 7.75 -1.40
N THR A 140 2.47 8.27 -1.11
CA THR A 140 2.28 9.26 -0.05
C THR A 140 1.29 8.77 0.98
N VAL A 141 1.51 9.14 2.24
CA VAL A 141 0.54 8.94 3.31
C VAL A 141 0.33 10.27 4.04
N HIS A 142 -0.91 10.71 4.10
CA HIS A 142 -1.33 11.84 4.90
C HIS A 142 -2.09 11.36 6.14
N ASN A 143 -2.09 12.17 7.20
CA ASN A 143 -2.94 11.94 8.35
C ASN A 143 -4.25 12.74 8.25
N GLN A 144 -5.13 12.63 9.26
CA GLN A 144 -6.42 13.33 9.33
C GLN A 144 -6.31 14.86 9.37
N ASN A 145 -5.13 15.40 9.65
CA ASN A 145 -4.88 16.85 9.68
C ASN A 145 -4.33 17.37 8.33
N GLY A 146 -4.27 16.50 7.29
CA GLY A 146 -3.68 16.83 5.99
C GLY A 146 -2.14 16.88 6.01
N GLU A 147 -1.50 16.42 7.07
CA GLU A 147 -0.04 16.41 7.18
C GLU A 147 0.54 15.20 6.45
N LEU A 148 1.55 15.44 5.62
CA LEU A 148 2.31 14.38 4.96
C LEU A 148 3.20 13.68 5.99
N VAL A 149 2.90 12.42 6.29
CA VAL A 149 3.64 11.62 7.29
C VAL A 149 4.66 10.68 6.65
N LEU A 150 4.42 10.28 5.39
CA LEU A 150 5.34 9.46 4.60
C LEU A 150 5.35 9.93 3.15
N ASP A 151 6.56 10.02 2.57
CA ASP A 151 6.79 10.24 1.14
C ASP A 151 7.80 9.19 0.65
N GLY A 152 7.42 8.43 -0.36
CA GLY A 152 8.23 7.33 -0.84
C GLY A 152 7.96 7.01 -2.31
N GLN A 153 8.51 5.88 -2.74
CA GLN A 153 8.40 5.41 -4.11
C GLN A 153 8.30 3.89 -4.13
N HIS A 154 7.44 3.40 -5.00
CA HIS A 154 7.32 1.99 -5.37
C HIS A 154 7.72 1.82 -6.83
N THR A 155 8.39 0.71 -7.15
CA THR A 155 8.68 0.32 -8.54
C THR A 155 8.15 -1.08 -8.79
N TYR A 156 7.31 -1.21 -9.82
CA TYR A 156 6.72 -2.46 -10.25
C TYR A 156 7.24 -2.86 -11.64
N LEU A 157 7.51 -4.16 -11.82
CA LEU A 157 7.77 -4.75 -13.13
C LEU A 157 6.45 -5.28 -13.70
N ILE A 158 6.06 -4.79 -14.87
CA ILE A 158 4.76 -5.08 -15.49
C ILE A 158 4.99 -5.54 -16.92
N ARG A 159 4.25 -6.58 -17.33
CA ARG A 159 4.28 -7.12 -18.70
C ARG A 159 3.62 -6.16 -19.68
N LYS A 160 4.17 -6.10 -20.88
CA LYS A 160 3.53 -5.44 -22.03
C LYS A 160 2.51 -6.37 -22.68
N ARG A 161 1.60 -5.77 -23.44
CA ARG A 161 0.72 -6.52 -24.33
C ARG A 161 1.58 -7.23 -25.40
N ALA A 162 1.24 -8.50 -25.69
CA ALA A 162 1.92 -9.28 -26.73
C ALA A 162 1.57 -8.79 -28.13
#